data_d161b855a049d953fa3b9e3d1cd9ad75
#
_entry.id   d161b855a049d953fa3b9e3d1cd9ad75
#
_cell.length_a   1.000
_cell.length_b   1.000
_cell.length_c   1.000
_cell.angle_alpha   90.00
_cell.angle_beta   90.00
_cell.angle_gamma   90.00
#
_symmetry.space_group_name_H-M   'P 1'
#
loop_
_entity.id
_entity.type
_entity.pdbx_description
1 polymer ?
#
loop_
_entity_poly.entity_id
_entity_poly.type
_entity_poly.pdbx_seq_one_letter_code
_entity_poly.pdbx_strand_id
1 'polypeptide(L)'
;MYSRTLAPPHVRAPKRSTVSLVGLACLLMPFASAAPTDDVYKLGPDSLAQAGVPQGQVTAWTRLPSEAYPGTLHDYCVYVPAQYDRAKPAALMIFQDGQAFLRPNGDYRVPTVLDNLIHRREMPVTLAVFINPGRRPDQPEASALDWGDRTTNRPQEYNALDDKYARVIVDELLPALQREYNLSSDPSDRAIGGASSGAIAAFTVAWHRPDQFRKVLSTIGSFVNLRGGHVYPDLIRQTERKPIRIFLQDGLNDNRGLRGQGEGVTYNLERDWHAQNRRMVAALAEKGYDVNFVWGIGTHSNKQGGAILPEMLRWLWRDYPRPDDARDLSNRTLFTVEGAAVHSASPAPPTGVRGP
;
A
#
# COMPACT_ATOMS: atom_id res chain seq x y z
N MET A 1 -90.11 34.36 31.08
CA MET A 1 -88.89 34.18 31.85
C MET A 1 -88.29 32.85 31.55
N TYR A 2 -87.27 32.83 30.78
CA TYR A 2 -86.66 31.61 30.23
C TYR A 2 -85.52 31.12 31.13
N SER A 3 -85.68 29.88 31.61
CA SER A 3 -84.63 29.17 32.30
C SER A 3 -83.83 28.39 31.25
N ARG A 4 -82.51 28.68 31.20
CA ARG A 4 -81.56 27.89 30.39
C ARG A 4 -80.80 26.94 31.32
N THR A 5 -81.04 25.66 31.11
CA THR A 5 -80.27 24.56 31.68
C THR A 5 -78.94 24.40 30.93
N LEU A 6 -77.85 24.48 31.66
CA LEU A 6 -76.48 24.22 31.14
C LEU A 6 -76.17 22.71 31.22
N ALA A 7 -75.70 22.15 30.11
CA ALA A 7 -75.24 20.78 30.04
C ALA A 7 -73.79 20.68 30.58
N PRO A 8 -73.39 19.54 31.17
CA PRO A 8 -72.03 19.36 31.73
C PRO A 8 -71.00 19.12 30.60
N PRO A 9 -69.70 19.47 30.88
CA PRO A 9 -68.64 19.33 29.92
C PRO A 9 -68.22 17.87 29.73
N HIS A 10 -68.06 17.48 28.46
CA HIS A 10 -67.48 16.18 28.05
C HIS A 10 -65.99 16.10 28.41
N VAL A 11 -65.67 15.18 29.31
CA VAL A 11 -64.26 14.80 29.61
C VAL A 11 -63.78 13.92 28.46
N ARG A 12 -62.80 14.46 27.70
CA ARG A 12 -62.09 13.66 26.65
C ARG A 12 -61.07 12.75 27.37
N ALA A 13 -61.18 11.44 27.11
CA ALA A 13 -60.16 10.46 27.50
C ALA A 13 -58.80 10.70 26.79
N PRO A 14 -57.68 10.49 27.46
CA PRO A 14 -56.39 10.68 26.85
C PRO A 14 -56.11 9.62 25.78
N LYS A 15 -55.67 10.07 24.58
CA LYS A 15 -55.19 9.22 23.52
C LYS A 15 -53.91 8.53 24.01
N ARG A 16 -53.93 7.18 24.08
CA ARG A 16 -52.73 6.39 24.27
C ARG A 16 -51.86 6.53 23.01
N SER A 17 -50.77 7.24 23.15
CA SER A 17 -49.68 7.25 22.17
C SER A 17 -48.95 5.90 22.25
N THR A 18 -49.13 5.06 21.27
CA THR A 18 -48.27 3.89 21.05
C THR A 18 -46.90 4.40 20.60
N VAL A 19 -45.92 4.39 21.51
CA VAL A 19 -44.52 4.55 21.18
C VAL A 19 -44.09 3.28 20.50
N SER A 20 -43.98 3.30 19.17
CA SER A 20 -43.28 2.26 18.42
C SER A 20 -41.79 2.34 18.79
N LEU A 21 -41.32 1.39 19.56
CA LEU A 21 -39.88 1.12 19.68
C LEU A 21 -39.41 0.61 18.31
N VAL A 22 -38.87 1.51 17.49
CA VAL A 22 -38.02 1.14 16.38
C VAL A 22 -36.73 0.63 17.01
N GLY A 23 -36.63 -0.68 17.12
CA GLY A 23 -35.38 -1.35 17.51
C GLY A 23 -34.30 -0.98 16.50
N LEU A 24 -33.36 -0.15 16.93
CA LEU A 24 -32.11 0.09 16.22
C LEU A 24 -31.32 -1.22 16.25
N ALA A 25 -31.57 -2.08 15.25
CA ALA A 25 -30.71 -3.21 14.98
C ALA A 25 -29.34 -2.62 14.58
N CYS A 26 -28.44 -2.48 15.52
CA CYS A 26 -27.02 -2.37 15.25
C CYS A 26 -26.65 -3.64 14.46
N LEU A 27 -26.60 -3.52 13.14
CA LEU A 27 -25.91 -4.45 12.29
C LEU A 27 -24.43 -4.38 12.73
N LEU A 28 -24.09 -5.27 13.66
CA LEU A 28 -22.71 -5.70 13.87
C LEU A 28 -22.27 -6.27 12.52
N MET A 29 -21.66 -5.42 11.68
CA MET A 29 -20.92 -5.94 10.55
C MET A 29 -19.86 -6.89 11.14
N PRO A 30 -19.86 -8.17 10.77
CA PRO A 30 -18.80 -9.05 11.22
C PRO A 30 -17.49 -8.40 10.77
N PHE A 31 -16.55 -8.23 11.70
CA PHE A 31 -15.15 -8.04 11.33
C PHE A 31 -14.90 -9.08 10.25
N ALA A 32 -14.46 -8.66 9.07
CA ALA A 32 -14.12 -9.56 8.00
C ALA A 32 -13.07 -10.53 8.58
N SER A 33 -13.51 -11.72 8.98
CA SER A 33 -12.61 -12.80 9.32
C SER A 33 -11.77 -13.02 8.08
N ALA A 34 -10.45 -13.01 8.24
CA ALA A 34 -9.57 -13.30 7.13
C ALA A 34 -10.04 -14.61 6.48
N ALA A 35 -10.16 -14.59 5.16
CA ALA A 35 -10.56 -15.79 4.44
C ALA A 35 -9.56 -16.93 4.75
N PRO A 36 -9.98 -18.19 4.79
CA PRO A 36 -9.09 -19.32 5.07
C PRO A 36 -7.82 -19.32 4.20
N THR A 37 -7.91 -18.81 2.98
CA THR A 37 -6.78 -18.67 2.05
C THR A 37 -5.74 -17.65 2.49
N ASP A 38 -6.08 -16.70 3.35
CA ASP A 38 -5.12 -15.76 3.93
C ASP A 38 -4.38 -16.35 5.14
N ASP A 39 -4.96 -17.33 5.82
CA ASP A 39 -4.38 -17.91 7.04
C ASP A 39 -3.16 -18.80 6.80
N VAL A 40 -2.89 -19.17 5.56
CA VAL A 40 -1.65 -19.88 5.18
C VAL A 40 -0.41 -18.98 5.25
N TYR A 41 -0.58 -17.65 5.11
CA TYR A 41 0.51 -16.70 5.14
C TYR A 41 0.91 -16.37 6.57
N LYS A 42 2.08 -16.84 6.97
CA LYS A 42 2.66 -16.61 8.29
C LYS A 42 3.92 -15.77 8.16
N LEU A 43 4.14 -14.91 9.11
CA LEU A 43 5.37 -14.12 9.18
C LEU A 43 6.56 -15.02 9.47
N GLY A 44 7.60 -14.90 8.64
CA GLY A 44 8.88 -15.57 8.85
C GLY A 44 9.74 -14.88 9.91
N PRO A 45 10.91 -15.49 10.24
CA PRO A 45 11.84 -14.93 11.24
C PRO A 45 12.24 -13.48 10.96
N ASP A 46 12.35 -13.09 9.69
CA ASP A 46 12.78 -11.74 9.29
C ASP A 46 11.75 -10.64 9.59
N SER A 47 10.52 -11.03 9.86
CA SER A 47 9.45 -10.14 10.30
C SER A 47 9.22 -10.15 11.82
N LEU A 48 10.11 -10.80 12.57
CA LEU A 48 10.07 -10.90 14.02
C LEU A 48 11.31 -10.26 14.63
N ALA A 49 11.17 -9.64 15.80
CA ALA A 49 12.31 -9.09 16.54
C ALA A 49 13.29 -10.21 16.88
N GLN A 50 14.58 -9.99 16.63
CA GLN A 50 15.65 -10.96 16.87
C GLN A 50 16.62 -10.44 17.92
N ALA A 51 17.10 -11.36 18.78
CA ALA A 51 18.09 -11.02 19.79
C ALA A 51 19.41 -10.56 19.11
N GLY A 52 20.00 -9.49 19.64
CA GLY A 52 21.25 -8.93 19.12
C GLY A 52 21.08 -8.05 17.88
N VAL A 53 19.90 -7.90 17.32
CA VAL A 53 19.63 -6.95 16.23
C VAL A 53 19.32 -5.57 16.82
N PRO A 54 20.12 -4.54 16.53
CA PRO A 54 19.84 -3.18 16.97
C PRO A 54 18.55 -2.66 16.37
N GLN A 55 17.68 -2.09 17.20
CA GLN A 55 16.40 -1.56 16.77
C GLN A 55 16.53 -0.08 16.40
N GLY A 56 15.96 0.31 15.27
CA GLY A 56 15.79 1.70 14.88
C GLY A 56 14.70 2.40 15.69
N GLN A 57 14.54 3.68 15.46
CA GLN A 57 13.56 4.52 16.14
C GLN A 57 12.56 5.10 15.15
N VAL A 58 11.31 5.20 15.58
CA VAL A 58 10.25 5.87 14.83
C VAL A 58 9.97 7.21 15.49
N THR A 59 10.00 8.28 14.69
CA THR A 59 9.68 9.64 15.17
C THR A 59 8.19 9.76 15.52
N ALA A 60 7.85 10.82 16.25
CA ALA A 60 6.45 11.24 16.35
C ALA A 60 5.88 11.58 14.97
N TRP A 61 4.56 11.49 14.83
CA TRP A 61 3.86 11.94 13.64
C TRP A 61 4.01 13.44 13.45
N THR A 62 4.37 13.85 12.25
CA THR A 62 4.52 15.24 11.82
C THR A 62 3.45 15.57 10.79
N ARG A 63 2.93 16.79 10.83
CA ARG A 63 1.93 17.28 9.87
C ARG A 63 2.61 18.09 8.77
N LEU A 64 2.38 17.70 7.54
CA LEU A 64 2.85 18.39 6.34
C LEU A 64 1.67 19.09 5.67
N PRO A 65 1.57 20.42 5.73
CA PRO A 65 0.61 21.16 4.90
C PRO A 65 0.93 20.96 3.43
N SER A 66 -0.10 20.83 2.58
CA SER A 66 0.09 20.60 1.17
C SER A 66 -0.29 21.82 0.33
N GLU A 67 0.61 22.22 -0.56
CA GLU A 67 0.34 23.19 -1.62
C GLU A 67 -0.30 22.51 -2.84
N ALA A 68 0.08 21.26 -3.12
CA ALA A 68 -0.53 20.47 -4.19
C ALA A 68 -2.02 20.18 -3.93
N TYR A 69 -2.40 19.98 -2.66
CA TYR A 69 -3.80 19.84 -2.23
C TYR A 69 -4.14 20.88 -1.16
N PRO A 70 -4.40 22.14 -1.53
CA PRO A 70 -4.59 23.24 -0.59
C PRO A 70 -5.66 22.94 0.48
N GLY A 71 -5.33 23.28 1.73
CA GLY A 71 -6.22 23.05 2.87
C GLY A 71 -6.17 21.62 3.44
N THR A 72 -5.22 20.79 2.99
CA THR A 72 -5.01 19.45 3.54
C THR A 72 -3.68 19.32 4.27
N LEU A 73 -3.62 18.36 5.16
CA LEU A 73 -2.43 17.96 5.94
C LEU A 73 -2.14 16.49 5.65
N HIS A 74 -0.88 16.17 5.37
CA HIS A 74 -0.39 14.80 5.30
C HIS A 74 0.34 14.47 6.61
N ASP A 75 -0.15 13.48 7.34
CA ASP A 75 0.54 13.00 8.53
C ASP A 75 1.64 12.01 8.11
N TYR A 76 2.87 12.21 8.57
CA TYR A 76 3.98 11.30 8.32
C TYR A 76 4.86 11.11 9.56
N CYS A 77 5.55 9.98 9.60
CA CYS A 77 6.63 9.74 10.56
C CYS A 77 7.79 9.01 9.86
N VAL A 78 8.95 9.02 10.50
CA VAL A 78 10.19 8.49 9.94
C VAL A 78 10.74 7.40 10.85
N TYR A 79 11.03 6.22 10.29
CA TYR A 79 11.88 5.24 10.92
C TYR A 79 13.34 5.53 10.56
N VAL A 80 14.16 5.65 11.59
CA VAL A 80 15.62 5.86 11.49
C VAL A 80 16.31 4.61 12.01
N PRO A 81 17.01 3.84 11.15
CA PRO A 81 17.69 2.63 11.59
C PRO A 81 18.84 2.94 12.55
N ALA A 82 19.14 2.02 13.46
CA ALA A 82 20.22 2.19 14.44
C ALA A 82 21.61 2.41 13.80
N GLN A 83 21.78 1.97 12.55
CA GLN A 83 23.00 2.11 11.77
C GLN A 83 23.11 3.45 11.02
N TYR A 84 22.10 4.32 11.12
CA TYR A 84 22.13 5.60 10.43
C TYR A 84 23.25 6.49 10.97
N ASP A 85 24.06 6.98 10.04
CA ASP A 85 25.16 7.93 10.29
C ASP A 85 24.91 9.18 9.44
N ARG A 86 24.67 10.32 10.08
CA ARG A 86 24.38 11.59 9.38
C ARG A 86 25.54 12.05 8.46
N ALA A 87 26.77 11.54 8.68
CA ALA A 87 27.88 11.85 7.80
C ALA A 87 27.83 11.11 6.45
N LYS A 88 26.96 10.09 6.33
CA LYS A 88 26.84 9.26 5.13
C LYS A 88 25.42 9.36 4.57
N PRO A 89 25.26 9.50 3.24
CA PRO A 89 23.93 9.51 2.65
C PRO A 89 23.26 8.14 2.81
N ALA A 90 22.04 8.13 3.31
CA ALA A 90 21.22 6.93 3.47
C ALA A 90 20.23 6.76 2.31
N ALA A 91 19.88 5.52 2.02
CA ALA A 91 18.76 5.21 1.12
C ALA A 91 17.41 5.61 1.74
N LEU A 92 16.39 5.75 0.91
CA LEU A 92 15.05 6.16 1.30
C LEU A 92 14.00 5.18 0.79
N MET A 93 13.03 4.84 1.64
CA MET A 93 11.83 4.15 1.21
C MET A 93 10.58 4.82 1.80
N ILE A 94 9.57 5.12 0.96
CA ILE A 94 8.34 5.78 1.38
C ILE A 94 7.18 4.77 1.25
N PHE A 95 6.39 4.62 2.32
CA PHE A 95 5.21 3.76 2.35
C PHE A 95 3.94 4.59 2.43
N GLN A 96 3.04 4.35 1.48
CA GLN A 96 1.70 4.93 1.43
C GLN A 96 0.78 4.20 2.41
N ASP A 97 -0.22 4.88 2.99
CA ASP A 97 -1.03 4.35 4.11
C ASP A 97 -0.13 3.91 5.28
N GLY A 98 0.75 4.81 5.70
CA GLY A 98 1.91 4.53 6.54
C GLY A 98 1.61 3.77 7.83
N GLN A 99 0.47 4.04 8.48
CA GLN A 99 0.08 3.34 9.71
C GLN A 99 -0.08 1.82 9.50
N ALA A 100 -0.45 1.35 8.30
CA ALA A 100 -0.60 -0.08 8.02
C ALA A 100 0.76 -0.79 8.00
N PHE A 101 1.79 -0.11 7.52
CA PHE A 101 3.15 -0.65 7.40
C PHE A 101 3.95 -0.53 8.70
N LEU A 102 3.62 0.47 9.52
CA LEU A 102 4.33 0.80 10.76
C LEU A 102 3.98 -0.15 11.93
N ARG A 103 2.79 -0.74 11.96
CA ARG A 103 2.24 -1.45 13.11
C ARG A 103 3.14 -2.62 13.56
N PRO A 104 3.59 -2.66 14.84
CA PRO A 104 4.49 -3.72 15.35
C PRO A 104 3.82 -5.10 15.40
N ASN A 105 2.48 -5.14 15.53
CA ASN A 105 1.67 -6.36 15.52
C ASN A 105 0.83 -6.50 14.23
N GLY A 106 1.15 -5.69 13.20
CA GLY A 106 0.50 -5.78 11.89
C GLY A 106 1.10 -6.87 11.01
N ASP A 107 0.63 -6.90 9.77
CA ASP A 107 1.10 -7.87 8.79
C ASP A 107 2.49 -7.50 8.24
N TYR A 108 2.77 -6.21 8.00
CA TYR A 108 4.04 -5.78 7.37
C TYR A 108 5.21 -5.60 8.32
N ARG A 109 5.00 -4.98 9.49
CA ARG A 109 6.05 -4.76 10.52
C ARG A 109 7.32 -4.17 9.95
N VAL A 110 7.21 -3.19 9.07
CA VAL A 110 8.36 -2.65 8.31
C VAL A 110 9.56 -2.29 9.18
N PRO A 111 9.43 -1.59 10.34
CA PRO A 111 10.58 -1.30 11.18
C PRO A 111 11.38 -2.55 11.57
N THR A 112 10.69 -3.60 12.01
CA THR A 112 11.34 -4.88 12.40
C THR A 112 12.02 -5.56 11.21
N VAL A 113 11.38 -5.55 10.04
CA VAL A 113 11.97 -6.13 8.82
C VAL A 113 13.23 -5.35 8.44
N LEU A 114 13.18 -4.02 8.48
CA LEU A 114 14.34 -3.17 8.16
C LEU A 114 15.48 -3.36 9.16
N ASP A 115 15.20 -3.44 10.47
CA ASP A 115 16.21 -3.74 11.49
C ASP A 115 16.98 -5.01 11.13
N ASN A 116 16.24 -6.09 10.80
CA ASN A 116 16.83 -7.39 10.50
C ASN A 116 17.64 -7.36 9.19
N LEU A 117 17.11 -6.80 8.11
CA LEU A 117 17.78 -6.80 6.80
C LEU A 117 18.98 -5.88 6.75
N ILE A 118 18.92 -4.69 7.37
CA ILE A 118 20.03 -3.74 7.45
C ILE A 118 21.15 -4.31 8.32
N HIS A 119 20.80 -4.91 9.46
CA HIS A 119 21.78 -5.56 10.35
C HIS A 119 22.58 -6.65 9.62
N ARG A 120 21.90 -7.46 8.80
CA ARG A 120 22.55 -8.51 8.01
C ARG A 120 23.19 -8.01 6.71
N ARG A 121 23.14 -6.71 6.43
CA ARG A 121 23.65 -6.09 5.20
C ARG A 121 23.01 -6.66 3.93
N GLU A 122 21.74 -7.05 4.00
CA GLU A 122 20.98 -7.55 2.87
C GLU A 122 20.28 -6.42 2.11
N MET A 123 20.32 -5.21 2.66
CA MET A 123 19.92 -3.95 2.03
C MET A 123 20.73 -2.79 2.62
N PRO A 124 20.82 -1.63 1.95
CA PRO A 124 21.53 -0.47 2.47
C PRO A 124 20.88 0.08 3.75
N VAL A 125 21.63 0.91 4.49
CA VAL A 125 21.05 1.73 5.55
C VAL A 125 19.97 2.62 4.94
N THR A 126 18.72 2.35 5.27
CA THR A 126 17.54 2.94 4.63
C THR A 126 16.63 3.59 5.67
N LEU A 127 16.36 4.88 5.53
CA LEU A 127 15.28 5.52 6.26
C LEU A 127 13.94 5.14 5.63
N ALA A 128 12.96 4.81 6.46
CA ALA A 128 11.59 4.57 5.96
C ALA A 128 10.65 5.69 6.42
N VAL A 129 9.86 6.21 5.49
CA VAL A 129 8.85 7.22 5.75
C VAL A 129 7.48 6.60 5.60
N PHE A 130 6.65 6.80 6.59
CA PHE A 130 5.27 6.34 6.63
C PHE A 130 4.37 7.55 6.49
N ILE A 131 3.72 7.70 5.34
CA ILE A 131 2.87 8.84 5.05
C ILE A 131 1.43 8.39 4.80
N ASN A 132 0.48 9.16 5.34
CA ASN A 132 -0.95 8.96 5.11
C ASN A 132 -1.46 9.93 4.04
N PRO A 133 -2.58 9.60 3.37
CA PRO A 133 -3.21 10.54 2.44
C PRO A 133 -3.63 11.83 3.15
N GLY A 134 -3.76 12.89 2.40
CA GLY A 134 -4.15 14.19 2.93
C GLY A 134 -5.53 14.17 3.59
N ARG A 135 -5.65 14.86 4.70
CA ARG A 135 -6.91 15.12 5.41
C ARG A 135 -7.08 16.61 5.67
N ARG A 136 -8.31 17.05 5.80
CA ARG A 136 -8.58 18.40 6.28
C ARG A 136 -8.32 18.49 7.80
N PRO A 137 -7.98 19.67 8.32
CA PRO A 137 -7.70 19.84 9.76
C PRO A 137 -8.86 19.45 10.69
N ASP A 138 -10.11 19.49 10.19
CA ASP A 138 -11.33 19.12 10.92
C ASP A 138 -11.64 17.61 10.89
N GLN A 139 -10.91 16.84 10.10
CA GLN A 139 -11.05 15.39 10.02
C GLN A 139 -10.17 14.71 11.08
N PRO A 140 -10.59 13.55 11.61
CA PRO A 140 -9.79 12.80 12.57
C PRO A 140 -8.46 12.34 11.93
N GLU A 141 -7.47 12.15 12.78
CA GLU A 141 -6.23 11.49 12.39
C GLU A 141 -6.51 10.03 12.04
N ALA A 142 -5.68 9.44 11.16
CA ALA A 142 -5.80 8.04 10.81
C ALA A 142 -5.65 7.16 12.05
N SER A 143 -6.56 6.20 12.21
CA SER A 143 -6.50 5.25 13.30
C SER A 143 -5.37 4.25 13.08
N ALA A 144 -4.62 3.94 14.13
CA ALA A 144 -3.62 2.89 14.11
C ALA A 144 -4.20 1.48 13.79
N LEU A 145 -5.51 1.32 13.92
CA LEU A 145 -6.22 0.08 13.60
C LEU A 145 -6.70 0.05 12.13
N ASP A 146 -6.74 1.20 11.46
CA ASP A 146 -7.20 1.25 10.08
C ASP A 146 -6.12 0.71 9.13
N TRP A 147 -6.57 -0.03 8.18
CA TRP A 147 -5.76 -0.62 7.14
C TRP A 147 -5.29 0.41 6.12
N GLY A 148 -6.08 1.38 5.83
CA GLY A 148 -5.80 2.52 5.00
C GLY A 148 -6.69 3.66 5.47
N ASP A 149 -6.20 4.88 5.33
CA ASP A 149 -7.00 6.03 5.68
C ASP A 149 -8.22 6.13 4.76
N ARG A 150 -9.41 6.09 5.35
CA ARG A 150 -10.69 6.22 4.63
C ARG A 150 -11.16 7.66 4.50
N THR A 151 -10.28 8.63 4.70
CA THR A 151 -10.60 10.03 4.45
C THR A 151 -11.00 10.25 3.00
N THR A 152 -11.71 11.32 2.75
CA THR A 152 -12.19 11.65 1.40
C THR A 152 -11.06 11.94 0.41
N ASN A 153 -9.86 12.28 0.90
CA ASN A 153 -8.73 12.61 0.03
C ASN A 153 -8.04 11.38 -0.58
N ARG A 154 -8.00 10.26 0.15
CA ARG A 154 -7.32 9.05 -0.32
C ARG A 154 -7.70 8.62 -1.75
N PRO A 155 -8.99 8.53 -2.13
CA PRO A 155 -9.35 8.21 -3.51
C PRO A 155 -8.93 9.26 -4.54
N GLN A 156 -8.92 10.54 -4.17
CA GLN A 156 -8.52 11.64 -5.05
C GLN A 156 -7.01 11.67 -5.27
N GLU A 157 -6.24 11.43 -4.23
CA GLU A 157 -4.78 11.48 -4.26
C GLU A 157 -4.19 10.19 -4.84
N TYR A 158 -4.61 9.03 -4.31
CA TYR A 158 -3.97 7.77 -4.60
C TYR A 158 -4.42 7.12 -5.91
N ASN A 159 -5.68 7.33 -6.33
CA ASN A 159 -6.18 6.72 -7.55
C ASN A 159 -6.15 7.68 -8.76
N ALA A 160 -5.68 8.92 -8.60
CA ALA A 160 -5.41 9.82 -9.71
C ALA A 160 -4.16 9.35 -10.47
N LEU A 161 -4.17 9.54 -11.79
CA LEU A 161 -3.05 9.14 -12.66
C LEU A 161 -2.18 10.32 -13.08
N ASP A 162 -2.50 11.54 -12.62
CA ASP A 162 -1.72 12.73 -12.85
C ASP A 162 -0.52 12.81 -11.89
N ASP A 163 0.30 13.87 -12.06
CA ASP A 163 1.51 14.10 -11.26
C ASP A 163 1.25 14.80 -9.92
N LYS A 164 -0.01 15.12 -9.62
CA LYS A 164 -0.33 15.99 -8.49
C LYS A 164 0.11 15.40 -7.15
N TYR A 165 -0.13 14.11 -6.92
CA TYR A 165 0.35 13.45 -5.72
C TYR A 165 1.88 13.27 -5.71
N ALA A 166 2.50 13.13 -6.88
CA ALA A 166 3.96 13.09 -6.97
C ALA A 166 4.59 14.41 -6.48
N ARG A 167 3.92 15.55 -6.66
CA ARG A 167 4.37 16.84 -6.11
C ARG A 167 4.35 16.87 -4.59
N VAL A 168 3.34 16.29 -3.93
CA VAL A 168 3.36 16.15 -2.46
C VAL A 168 4.61 15.40 -2.00
N ILE A 169 4.94 14.31 -2.67
CA ILE A 169 6.09 13.48 -2.28
C ILE A 169 7.42 14.17 -2.59
N VAL A 170 7.55 14.75 -3.77
CA VAL A 170 8.85 15.23 -4.28
C VAL A 170 9.11 16.68 -3.93
N ASP A 171 8.08 17.54 -4.01
CA ASP A 171 8.27 18.97 -3.86
C ASP A 171 7.95 19.46 -2.43
N GLU A 172 7.23 18.66 -1.63
CA GLU A 172 6.86 19.02 -0.26
C GLU A 172 7.53 18.12 0.79
N LEU A 173 7.31 16.79 0.73
CA LEU A 173 7.84 15.86 1.72
C LEU A 173 9.37 15.70 1.62
N LEU A 174 9.89 15.45 0.43
CA LEU A 174 11.33 15.18 0.25
C LEU A 174 12.22 16.35 0.71
N PRO A 175 11.92 17.64 0.41
CA PRO A 175 12.66 18.76 0.97
C PRO A 175 12.56 18.87 2.51
N ALA A 176 11.41 18.51 3.10
CA ALA A 176 11.26 18.48 4.55
C ALA A 176 12.21 17.44 5.17
N LEU A 177 12.26 16.25 4.59
CA LEU A 177 13.16 15.19 5.04
C LEU A 177 14.65 15.55 4.87
N GLN A 178 15.02 16.17 3.75
CA GLN A 178 16.42 16.54 3.46
C GLN A 178 16.97 17.64 4.39
N ARG A 179 16.12 18.42 5.05
CA ARG A 179 16.55 19.35 6.10
C ARG A 179 17.01 18.64 7.38
N GLU A 180 16.45 17.46 7.63
CA GLU A 180 16.69 16.72 8.87
C GLU A 180 17.66 15.56 8.69
N TYR A 181 17.67 14.94 7.52
CA TYR A 181 18.42 13.71 7.24
C TYR A 181 19.33 13.86 6.02
N ASN A 182 20.49 13.22 6.09
CA ASN A 182 21.38 13.08 4.93
C ASN A 182 20.89 11.89 4.08
N LEU A 183 20.16 12.21 3.01
CA LEU A 183 19.58 11.23 2.09
C LEU A 183 20.37 11.20 0.78
N SER A 184 20.54 10.01 0.21
CA SER A 184 21.13 9.85 -1.12
C SER A 184 20.35 10.65 -2.15
N SER A 185 21.07 11.32 -3.04
CA SER A 185 20.51 12.01 -4.19
C SER A 185 20.31 11.10 -5.40
N ASP A 186 20.87 9.87 -5.38
CA ASP A 186 20.66 8.90 -6.45
C ASP A 186 19.23 8.35 -6.40
N PRO A 187 18.44 8.50 -7.47
CA PRO A 187 17.08 7.93 -7.53
C PRO A 187 17.08 6.40 -7.44
N SER A 188 18.22 5.73 -7.70
CA SER A 188 18.36 4.28 -7.51
C SER A 188 18.42 3.87 -6.04
N ASP A 189 18.73 4.80 -5.13
CA ASP A 189 18.67 4.60 -3.68
C ASP A 189 17.32 4.99 -3.08
N ARG A 190 16.32 5.24 -3.93
CA ARG A 190 14.99 5.66 -3.46
C ARG A 190 13.92 4.70 -3.94
N ALA A 191 13.16 4.18 -2.97
CA ALA A 191 12.04 3.29 -3.17
C ALA A 191 10.73 3.93 -2.68
N ILE A 192 9.63 3.54 -3.28
CA ILE A 192 8.28 3.93 -2.86
C ILE A 192 7.36 2.72 -2.96
N GLY A 193 6.46 2.54 -1.99
CA GLY A 193 5.58 1.37 -1.99
C GLY A 193 4.28 1.60 -1.26
N GLY A 194 3.40 0.62 -1.39
CA GLY A 194 2.09 0.63 -0.76
C GLY A 194 1.27 -0.60 -1.07
N ALA A 195 0.05 -0.61 -0.52
CA ALA A 195 -0.93 -1.65 -0.76
C ALA A 195 -2.21 -1.06 -1.38
N SER A 196 -2.86 -1.82 -2.25
CA SER A 196 -4.13 -1.41 -2.86
C SER A 196 -4.01 -0.04 -3.58
N SER A 197 -4.80 0.95 -3.20
CA SER A 197 -4.68 2.31 -3.73
C SER A 197 -3.32 2.95 -3.40
N GLY A 198 -2.69 2.60 -2.26
CA GLY A 198 -1.34 3.05 -1.96
C GLY A 198 -0.29 2.49 -2.94
N ALA A 199 -0.50 1.30 -3.48
CA ALA A 199 0.39 0.69 -4.46
C ALA A 199 0.34 1.41 -5.82
N ILE A 200 -0.86 1.72 -6.31
CA ILE A 200 -0.98 2.50 -7.56
C ILE A 200 -0.46 3.93 -7.37
N ALA A 201 -0.67 4.56 -6.20
CA ALA A 201 -0.08 5.86 -5.89
C ALA A 201 1.44 5.82 -5.93
N ALA A 202 2.06 4.82 -5.32
CA ALA A 202 3.51 4.62 -5.36
C ALA A 202 4.04 4.46 -6.80
N PHE A 203 3.36 3.62 -7.60
CA PHE A 203 3.70 3.47 -9.01
C PHE A 203 3.55 4.78 -9.78
N THR A 204 2.44 5.52 -9.58
CA THR A 204 2.18 6.80 -10.24
C THR A 204 3.26 7.84 -9.92
N VAL A 205 3.72 7.91 -8.66
CA VAL A 205 4.84 8.79 -8.28
C VAL A 205 6.10 8.43 -9.06
N ALA A 206 6.51 7.15 -9.06
CA ALA A 206 7.70 6.73 -9.79
C ALA A 206 7.53 6.87 -11.32
N TRP A 207 6.31 6.68 -11.84
CA TRP A 207 6.00 6.87 -13.26
C TRP A 207 6.21 8.31 -13.72
N HIS A 208 5.78 9.29 -12.93
CA HIS A 208 5.96 10.71 -13.24
C HIS A 208 7.34 11.25 -12.87
N ARG A 209 7.95 10.69 -11.81
CA ARG A 209 9.23 11.17 -11.26
C ARG A 209 10.29 10.06 -11.16
N PRO A 210 10.64 9.39 -12.30
CA PRO A 210 11.70 8.39 -12.33
C PRO A 210 13.09 8.99 -12.08
N ASP A 211 13.21 10.31 -12.13
CA ASP A 211 14.36 11.10 -11.70
C ASP A 211 14.52 11.13 -10.17
N GLN A 212 13.48 10.77 -9.42
CA GLN A 212 13.48 10.74 -7.96
C GLN A 212 13.31 9.35 -7.36
N PHE A 213 12.53 8.48 -8.00
CA PHE A 213 12.25 7.12 -7.50
C PHE A 213 12.40 6.09 -8.62
N ARG A 214 13.26 5.09 -8.38
CA ARG A 214 13.50 4.00 -9.36
C ARG A 214 13.11 2.62 -8.84
N LYS A 215 12.64 2.49 -7.61
CA LYS A 215 12.20 1.22 -7.04
C LYS A 215 10.77 1.32 -6.54
N VAL A 216 9.90 0.40 -6.95
CA VAL A 216 8.48 0.37 -6.59
C VAL A 216 8.12 -0.96 -5.96
N LEU A 217 7.43 -0.92 -4.82
CA LEU A 217 6.83 -2.07 -4.17
C LEU A 217 5.31 -1.95 -4.27
N SER A 218 4.67 -2.93 -4.88
CA SER A 218 3.21 -2.96 -5.06
C SER A 218 2.63 -4.25 -4.49
N THR A 219 1.81 -4.17 -3.46
CA THR A 219 1.04 -5.29 -2.95
C THR A 219 -0.45 -5.08 -3.20
N ILE A 220 -1.16 -6.12 -3.71
CA ILE A 220 -2.60 -6.05 -4.04
C ILE A 220 -2.99 -4.75 -4.77
N GLY A 221 -2.18 -4.33 -5.74
CA GLY A 221 -2.24 -3.02 -6.37
C GLY A 221 -3.58 -2.73 -7.07
N SER A 222 -4.15 -1.55 -6.84
CA SER A 222 -5.42 -1.13 -7.44
C SER A 222 -5.27 -0.63 -8.87
N PHE A 223 -4.59 -1.38 -9.74
CA PHE A 223 -4.51 -1.08 -11.18
C PHE A 223 -5.83 -1.37 -11.92
N VAL A 224 -6.93 -1.07 -11.27
CA VAL A 224 -8.31 -1.30 -11.70
C VAL A 224 -9.03 0.01 -11.99
N ASN A 225 -10.21 -0.06 -12.58
CA ASN A 225 -11.01 1.13 -12.87
C ASN A 225 -11.70 1.69 -11.62
N LEU A 226 -10.90 2.22 -10.66
CA LEU A 226 -11.42 3.10 -9.60
C LEU A 226 -11.48 4.55 -10.11
N ARG A 227 -10.39 5.04 -10.68
CA ARG A 227 -10.26 6.35 -11.34
C ARG A 227 -9.36 6.25 -12.58
N GLY A 228 -9.49 5.17 -13.34
CA GLY A 228 -8.76 4.97 -14.58
C GLY A 228 -7.50 4.10 -14.48
N GLY A 229 -7.14 3.54 -13.31
CA GLY A 229 -5.89 2.78 -13.11
C GLY A 229 -5.69 1.60 -14.08
N HIS A 230 -6.76 1.06 -14.63
CA HIS A 230 -6.76 -0.03 -15.61
C HIS A 230 -6.11 0.32 -16.97
N VAL A 231 -5.84 1.62 -17.22
CA VAL A 231 -5.20 2.06 -18.47
C VAL A 231 -3.67 1.96 -18.42
N TYR A 232 -3.06 1.77 -17.23
CA TYR A 232 -1.61 1.69 -17.11
C TYR A 232 -0.94 0.64 -17.99
N PRO A 233 -1.46 -0.59 -18.18
CA PRO A 233 -0.85 -1.55 -19.10
C PRO A 233 -0.68 -0.99 -20.51
N ASP A 234 -1.65 -0.24 -21.01
CA ASP A 234 -1.60 0.35 -22.34
C ASP A 234 -0.70 1.59 -22.38
N LEU A 235 -0.71 2.42 -21.35
CA LEU A 235 0.24 3.54 -21.21
C LEU A 235 1.69 3.06 -21.19
N ILE A 236 1.98 1.97 -20.47
CA ILE A 236 3.33 1.37 -20.44
C ILE A 236 3.76 0.95 -21.84
N ARG A 237 2.90 0.29 -22.61
CA ARG A 237 3.20 -0.13 -23.98
C ARG A 237 3.46 1.04 -24.92
N GLN A 238 2.73 2.13 -24.76
CA GLN A 238 2.80 3.31 -25.63
C GLN A 238 3.91 4.28 -25.25
N THR A 239 4.48 4.18 -24.05
CA THR A 239 5.50 5.10 -23.55
C THR A 239 6.89 4.49 -23.66
N GLU A 240 7.92 5.32 -23.82
CA GLU A 240 9.30 4.86 -23.67
C GLU A 240 9.55 4.27 -22.28
N ARG A 241 10.40 3.23 -22.24
CA ARG A 241 10.73 2.58 -20.99
C ARG A 241 11.40 3.52 -20.02
N LYS A 242 10.81 3.66 -18.84
CA LYS A 242 11.38 4.43 -17.73
C LYS A 242 12.32 3.54 -16.89
N PRO A 243 13.36 4.12 -16.25
CA PRO A 243 14.32 3.33 -15.43
C PRO A 243 13.73 2.97 -14.07
N ILE A 244 12.63 2.22 -14.07
CA ILE A 244 11.91 1.79 -12.86
C ILE A 244 12.05 0.28 -12.73
N ARG A 245 12.41 -0.17 -11.51
CA ARG A 245 12.32 -1.55 -11.04
C ARG A 245 11.05 -1.70 -10.21
N ILE A 246 10.28 -2.75 -10.42
CA ILE A 246 9.03 -2.93 -9.70
C ILE A 246 8.82 -4.38 -9.26
N PHE A 247 8.45 -4.57 -7.99
CA PHE A 247 7.94 -5.82 -7.46
C PHE A 247 6.44 -5.73 -7.26
N LEU A 248 5.69 -6.68 -7.85
CA LEU A 248 4.24 -6.78 -7.69
C LEU A 248 3.88 -8.07 -6.92
N GLN A 249 2.90 -7.96 -6.03
CA GLN A 249 2.30 -9.11 -5.35
C GLN A 249 0.78 -8.99 -5.44
N ASP A 250 0.12 -10.11 -5.71
CA ASP A 250 -1.34 -10.20 -5.63
C ASP A 250 -1.80 -11.65 -5.37
N GLY A 251 -3.05 -11.81 -4.97
CA GLY A 251 -3.67 -13.10 -4.69
C GLY A 251 -4.76 -13.46 -5.69
N LEU A 252 -4.87 -14.77 -5.99
CA LEU A 252 -5.91 -15.33 -6.87
C LEU A 252 -7.33 -15.07 -6.39
N ASN A 253 -7.52 -14.88 -5.08
CA ASN A 253 -8.81 -14.61 -4.47
C ASN A 253 -9.03 -13.12 -4.12
N ASP A 254 -8.26 -12.22 -4.72
CA ASP A 254 -8.51 -10.79 -4.64
C ASP A 254 -9.86 -10.43 -5.30
N ASN A 255 -10.30 -9.21 -5.15
CA ASN A 255 -11.56 -8.72 -5.72
C ASN A 255 -11.68 -9.04 -7.22
N ARG A 256 -12.67 -9.84 -7.60
CA ARG A 256 -12.79 -10.44 -8.92
C ARG A 256 -13.60 -9.62 -9.93
N GLY A 257 -13.96 -8.40 -9.60
CA GLY A 257 -14.78 -7.58 -10.50
C GLY A 257 -16.21 -8.08 -10.73
N LEU A 258 -16.70 -8.96 -9.87
CA LEU A 258 -18.07 -9.46 -9.93
C LEU A 258 -19.05 -8.44 -9.36
N ARG A 259 -20.20 -8.25 -10.03
CA ARG A 259 -21.28 -7.36 -9.64
C ARG A 259 -22.63 -8.09 -9.78
N GLY A 260 -23.54 -7.80 -8.84
CA GLY A 260 -24.87 -8.41 -8.80
C GLY A 260 -24.93 -9.63 -7.89
N GLN A 261 -26.10 -10.30 -7.87
CA GLN A 261 -26.36 -11.50 -7.07
C GLN A 261 -27.15 -12.51 -7.92
N GLY A 262 -27.03 -13.80 -7.60
CA GLY A 262 -27.73 -14.87 -8.30
C GLY A 262 -27.43 -14.90 -9.80
N GLU A 263 -28.42 -15.12 -10.63
CA GLU A 263 -28.26 -15.17 -12.09
C GLU A 263 -27.93 -13.82 -12.74
N GLY A 264 -28.07 -12.70 -12.00
CA GLY A 264 -27.70 -11.35 -12.44
C GLY A 264 -26.24 -10.96 -12.23
N VAL A 265 -25.34 -11.91 -11.90
CA VAL A 265 -23.93 -11.61 -11.72
C VAL A 265 -23.26 -11.30 -13.06
N THR A 266 -22.65 -10.10 -13.13
CA THR A 266 -21.86 -9.67 -14.28
C THR A 266 -20.38 -9.60 -13.90
N TYR A 267 -19.50 -9.89 -14.85
CA TYR A 267 -18.08 -9.77 -14.69
C TYR A 267 -17.55 -8.50 -15.38
N ASN A 268 -16.73 -7.74 -14.68
CA ASN A 268 -16.03 -6.58 -15.23
C ASN A 268 -14.52 -6.75 -15.05
N LEU A 269 -13.83 -7.04 -16.14
CA LEU A 269 -12.37 -7.22 -16.18
C LEU A 269 -11.62 -6.01 -15.61
N GLU A 270 -12.09 -4.79 -15.89
CA GLU A 270 -11.45 -3.57 -15.40
C GLU A 270 -11.50 -3.43 -13.86
N ARG A 271 -12.32 -4.23 -13.20
CA ARG A 271 -12.49 -4.30 -11.76
C ARG A 271 -12.04 -5.62 -11.14
N ASP A 272 -11.35 -6.46 -11.90
CA ASP A 272 -10.69 -7.66 -11.40
C ASP A 272 -9.23 -7.34 -11.04
N TRP A 273 -8.91 -7.26 -9.73
CA TRP A 273 -7.58 -6.88 -9.26
C TRP A 273 -6.50 -7.83 -9.78
N HIS A 274 -6.70 -9.13 -9.59
CA HIS A 274 -5.70 -10.11 -10.01
C HIS A 274 -5.46 -10.07 -11.53
N ALA A 275 -6.53 -10.00 -12.32
CA ALA A 275 -6.41 -9.90 -13.77
C ALA A 275 -5.68 -8.63 -14.21
N GLN A 276 -5.95 -7.48 -13.57
CA GLN A 276 -5.28 -6.22 -13.90
C GLN A 276 -3.82 -6.20 -13.45
N ASN A 277 -3.48 -6.74 -12.28
CA ASN A 277 -2.09 -6.89 -11.86
C ASN A 277 -1.29 -7.80 -12.82
N ARG A 278 -1.90 -8.88 -13.33
CA ARG A 278 -1.28 -9.70 -14.38
C ARG A 278 -1.06 -8.93 -15.68
N ARG A 279 -2.02 -8.09 -16.10
CA ARG A 279 -1.86 -7.21 -17.27
C ARG A 279 -0.74 -6.19 -17.08
N MET A 280 -0.59 -5.64 -15.86
CA MET A 280 0.54 -4.78 -15.51
C MET A 280 1.87 -5.49 -15.71
N VAL A 281 2.03 -6.69 -15.14
CA VAL A 281 3.26 -7.49 -15.30
C VAL A 281 3.54 -7.78 -16.77
N ALA A 282 2.53 -8.18 -17.54
CA ALA A 282 2.70 -8.46 -18.97
C ALA A 282 3.20 -7.22 -19.73
N ALA A 283 2.60 -6.06 -19.52
CA ALA A 283 3.01 -4.82 -20.19
C ALA A 283 4.43 -4.38 -19.78
N LEU A 284 4.77 -4.49 -18.51
CA LEU A 284 6.11 -4.19 -18.01
C LEU A 284 7.16 -5.13 -18.61
N ALA A 285 6.89 -6.43 -18.66
CA ALA A 285 7.78 -7.43 -19.23
C ALA A 285 7.96 -7.23 -20.74
N GLU A 286 6.88 -6.99 -21.49
CA GLU A 286 6.91 -6.67 -22.93
C GLU A 286 7.81 -5.47 -23.25
N LYS A 287 7.82 -4.47 -22.36
CA LYS A 287 8.65 -3.27 -22.50
C LYS A 287 10.06 -3.43 -21.91
N GLY A 288 10.41 -4.61 -21.40
CA GLY A 288 11.74 -4.90 -20.84
C GLY A 288 12.03 -4.17 -19.52
N TYR A 289 11.00 -3.87 -18.72
CA TYR A 289 11.22 -3.36 -17.37
C TYR A 289 11.84 -4.43 -16.47
N ASP A 290 12.58 -3.99 -15.47
CA ASP A 290 13.06 -4.83 -14.39
C ASP A 290 11.88 -5.11 -13.42
N VAL A 291 11.17 -6.21 -13.67
CA VAL A 291 9.94 -6.57 -12.98
C VAL A 291 10.04 -7.96 -12.35
N ASN A 292 9.60 -8.10 -11.13
CA ASN A 292 9.34 -9.38 -10.47
C ASN A 292 7.94 -9.39 -9.86
N PHE A 293 7.39 -10.59 -9.66
CA PHE A 293 6.03 -10.72 -9.14
C PHE A 293 5.82 -12.04 -8.40
N VAL A 294 4.85 -12.04 -7.49
CA VAL A 294 4.40 -13.21 -6.77
C VAL A 294 2.88 -13.29 -6.82
N TRP A 295 2.36 -14.37 -7.37
CA TRP A 295 0.94 -14.70 -7.33
C TRP A 295 0.70 -15.78 -6.29
N GLY A 296 -0.15 -15.49 -5.31
CA GLY A 296 -0.56 -16.45 -4.29
C GLY A 296 -2.06 -16.72 -4.29
N ILE A 297 -2.57 -17.27 -3.21
CA ILE A 297 -4.00 -17.58 -3.03
C ILE A 297 -4.71 -16.61 -2.08
N GLY A 298 -4.03 -15.52 -1.68
CA GLY A 298 -4.59 -14.50 -0.78
C GLY A 298 -5.79 -13.77 -1.38
N THR A 299 -6.52 -13.09 -0.51
CA THR A 299 -7.58 -12.15 -0.86
C THR A 299 -7.03 -10.73 -0.93
N HIS A 300 -7.92 -9.71 -0.97
CA HIS A 300 -7.52 -8.31 -0.86
C HIS A 300 -7.11 -7.96 0.58
N SER A 301 -6.06 -8.62 1.07
CA SER A 301 -5.54 -8.48 2.43
C SER A 301 -4.03 -8.27 2.44
N ASN A 302 -3.51 -7.73 3.56
CA ASN A 302 -2.09 -7.47 3.72
C ASN A 302 -1.27 -8.73 4.09
N LYS A 303 -1.92 -9.85 4.44
CA LYS A 303 -1.25 -11.02 5.00
C LYS A 303 -0.21 -11.62 4.06
N GLN A 304 -0.55 -11.80 2.78
CA GLN A 304 0.38 -12.33 1.80
C GLN A 304 1.55 -11.37 1.58
N GLY A 305 1.26 -10.08 1.35
CA GLY A 305 2.29 -9.06 1.15
C GLY A 305 3.23 -8.93 2.34
N GLY A 306 2.69 -8.98 3.56
CA GLY A 306 3.48 -8.92 4.79
C GLY A 306 4.37 -10.14 4.97
N ALA A 307 3.85 -11.35 4.68
CA ALA A 307 4.62 -12.59 4.82
C ALA A 307 5.86 -12.64 3.92
N ILE A 308 5.79 -11.98 2.73
CA ILE A 308 6.91 -11.97 1.77
C ILE A 308 7.65 -10.62 1.70
N LEU A 309 7.34 -9.67 2.58
CA LEU A 309 7.97 -8.36 2.56
C LEU A 309 9.51 -8.42 2.61
N PRO A 310 10.15 -9.25 3.45
CA PRO A 310 11.61 -9.34 3.47
C PRO A 310 12.20 -9.71 2.10
N GLU A 311 11.60 -10.67 1.40
CA GLU A 311 12.06 -11.12 0.08
C GLU A 311 11.84 -10.05 -1.00
N MET A 312 10.72 -9.34 -0.95
CA MET A 312 10.46 -8.22 -1.85
C MET A 312 11.50 -7.11 -1.68
N LEU A 313 11.87 -6.79 -0.44
CA LEU A 313 12.90 -5.79 -0.16
C LEU A 313 14.28 -6.26 -0.61
N ARG A 314 14.67 -7.51 -0.35
CA ARG A 314 15.92 -8.07 -0.87
C ARG A 314 16.01 -7.96 -2.39
N TRP A 315 14.93 -8.27 -3.07
CA TRP A 315 14.90 -8.18 -4.53
C TRP A 315 14.98 -6.72 -5.02
N LEU A 316 14.29 -5.79 -4.40
CA LEU A 316 14.36 -4.38 -4.76
C LEU A 316 15.78 -3.80 -4.56
N TRP A 317 16.47 -4.24 -3.52
CA TRP A 317 17.82 -3.78 -3.17
C TRP A 317 18.93 -4.77 -3.56
N ARG A 318 18.66 -5.70 -4.48
CA ARG A 318 19.61 -6.77 -4.85
C ARG A 318 20.93 -6.29 -5.46
N ASP A 319 21.01 -5.04 -5.94
CA ASP A 319 22.25 -4.43 -6.43
C ASP A 319 23.13 -3.91 -5.30
N TYR A 320 22.61 -3.87 -4.09
CA TYR A 320 23.38 -3.42 -2.94
C TYR A 320 24.54 -4.39 -2.71
N PRO A 321 25.79 -3.88 -2.61
CA PRO A 321 26.96 -4.71 -2.42
C PRO A 321 26.87 -5.50 -1.12
N ARG A 322 26.86 -6.83 -1.22
CA ARG A 322 26.87 -7.74 -0.08
C ARG A 322 28.27 -8.32 0.09
N PRO A 323 28.82 -8.37 1.31
CA PRO A 323 30.19 -8.82 1.50
C PRO A 323 30.46 -10.27 1.14
N ASP A 324 29.44 -11.17 1.23
CA ASP A 324 29.65 -12.62 1.14
C ASP A 324 28.51 -13.33 0.43
N ASP A 325 28.08 -12.86 -0.74
CA ASP A 325 26.82 -13.33 -1.16
C ASP A 325 26.66 -14.51 -2.03
N ALA A 326 26.29 -15.60 -1.39
CA ALA A 326 25.75 -16.79 -2.05
C ALA A 326 24.21 -16.79 -2.22
N ARG A 327 23.49 -15.71 -1.84
CA ARG A 327 22.03 -15.72 -1.80
C ARG A 327 21.40 -14.71 -2.74
N ASP A 328 21.54 -14.94 -4.02
CA ASP A 328 20.61 -14.32 -4.96
C ASP A 328 19.23 -14.95 -4.79
N LEU A 329 18.34 -14.23 -4.07
CA LEU A 329 16.98 -14.67 -3.83
C LEU A 329 16.02 -14.27 -4.95
N SER A 330 16.52 -13.55 -5.97
CA SER A 330 15.69 -13.01 -7.06
C SER A 330 15.00 -14.09 -7.91
N ASN A 331 15.56 -15.30 -7.94
CA ASN A 331 15.04 -16.41 -8.74
C ASN A 331 14.45 -17.57 -7.92
N ARG A 332 14.18 -17.36 -6.63
CA ARG A 332 13.59 -18.41 -5.81
C ARG A 332 12.08 -18.46 -5.93
N THR A 333 11.55 -19.67 -5.91
CA THR A 333 10.14 -19.91 -5.57
C THR A 333 9.96 -19.49 -4.11
N LEU A 334 9.30 -18.36 -3.88
CA LEU A 334 9.22 -17.74 -2.54
C LEU A 334 8.24 -18.46 -1.63
N PHE A 335 7.20 -19.10 -2.20
CA PHE A 335 6.24 -19.93 -1.48
C PHE A 335 5.76 -21.09 -2.35
N THR A 336 5.76 -22.29 -1.78
CA THR A 336 4.87 -23.37 -2.20
C THR A 336 3.77 -23.47 -1.17
N VAL A 337 2.57 -23.05 -1.52
CA VAL A 337 1.36 -23.49 -0.82
C VAL A 337 0.86 -24.70 -1.59
N GLU A 338 0.41 -25.75 -0.92
CA GLU A 338 -0.13 -26.92 -1.60
C GLU A 338 -1.13 -26.49 -2.68
N GLY A 339 -0.80 -26.76 -3.94
CA GLY A 339 -1.60 -26.40 -5.13
C GLY A 339 -1.37 -25.03 -5.76
N ALA A 340 -0.48 -24.19 -5.25
CA ALA A 340 -0.16 -22.90 -5.86
C ALA A 340 1.36 -22.72 -6.02
N ALA A 341 1.84 -22.78 -7.26
CA ALA A 341 3.22 -22.44 -7.58
C ALA A 341 3.37 -20.91 -7.65
N VAL A 342 4.31 -20.38 -6.90
CA VAL A 342 4.73 -18.98 -6.96
C VAL A 342 5.93 -18.92 -7.89
N HIS A 343 5.75 -18.31 -9.05
CA HIS A 343 6.82 -18.14 -10.01
C HIS A 343 7.35 -16.71 -9.98
N SER A 344 8.65 -16.54 -9.79
CA SER A 344 9.35 -15.32 -10.15
C SER A 344 9.75 -15.44 -11.63
N ALA A 345 9.32 -14.51 -12.47
CA ALA A 345 9.82 -14.40 -13.83
C ALA A 345 10.71 -13.15 -13.90
N SER A 346 12.01 -13.32 -13.75
CA SER A 346 12.95 -12.37 -14.31
C SER A 346 13.14 -12.76 -15.77
N PRO A 347 12.93 -11.87 -16.75
CA PRO A 347 13.39 -12.13 -18.10
C PRO A 347 14.91 -12.31 -18.04
N ALA A 348 15.42 -13.40 -18.61
CA ALA A 348 16.84 -13.56 -18.81
C ALA A 348 17.38 -12.31 -19.54
N PRO A 349 18.54 -11.78 -19.16
CA PRO A 349 19.14 -10.71 -19.92
C PRO A 349 19.30 -11.18 -21.38
N PRO A 350 19.06 -10.32 -22.38
CA PRO A 350 19.21 -10.69 -23.75
C PRO A 350 20.64 -11.21 -23.93
N THR A 351 20.77 -12.48 -24.33
CA THR A 351 22.04 -13.08 -24.72
C THR A 351 22.57 -12.23 -25.85
N GLY A 352 23.68 -11.53 -25.59
CA GLY A 352 24.33 -10.69 -26.55
C GLY A 352 24.63 -11.50 -27.80
N VAL A 353 24.05 -11.10 -28.92
CA VAL A 353 24.44 -11.53 -30.26
C VAL A 353 25.88 -11.03 -30.41
N ARG A 354 26.83 -11.94 -30.32
CA ARG A 354 28.18 -11.72 -30.85
C ARG A 354 28.02 -11.70 -32.36
N GLY A 355 28.03 -10.49 -32.92
CA GLY A 355 28.23 -10.33 -34.36
C GLY A 355 29.66 -10.72 -34.75
N PRO A 356 29.87 -11.05 -36.03
CA PRO A 356 31.13 -11.54 -36.56
C PRO A 356 32.28 -10.52 -36.50
#